data_e4065eb0f6bc23e6738e0bab4292ad19
#
_entry.id   e4065eb0f6bc23e6738e0bab4292ad19
#
_cell.length_a   1.000
_cell.length_b   1.000
_cell.length_c   1.000
_cell.angle_alpha   90.00
_cell.angle_beta   90.00
_cell.angle_gamma   90.00
#
_symmetry.space_group_name_H-M   'P 1'
#
loop_
_entity.id
_entity.type
_entity.pdbx_description
1 polymer ?
#
loop_
_entity_poly.entity_id
_entity_poly.type
_entity_poly.pdbx_seq_one_letter_code
_entity_poly.pdbx_strand_id
1 'polypeptide(L)'
;MALKVGVVGMGGIGNRHAGCHAEDDLADLVAVCDVVKESADRAAERHGVKAYYSLKDMLENEDLDIVDVTTGGNENGSWHYEPTMEALAAGRHVLCEKPLSNDIDEARDMVAYAAEQNLYLGCNLNHYFSQPADKAREYIAEGKVGEQIYCIHKMGFAGGEATYKPSKAPKTWGHPYFHVKAFLTHPFSVMRDFCGNITHVQAFFDRPSFRKQAGDLMISLNSIHVRFESGAMGYLLSQRGDATFGLGGWWSVEVAGTRGTFCIENCVEKITFWPAPGTAPMPENMSHGAAPDPIVDDSGIADFGSTFPNRIHAFLEDVTNGVPREELRASGHDALAALEYTWAAIESYENGGVLVTPNPLPLLKRDPMT
;
A
#
# COMPACT_ATOMS: atom_id res chain seq x y z
N MET A 1 -20.70 9.15 -17.15
CA MET A 1 -19.99 8.58 -18.32
C MET A 1 -18.81 7.84 -17.75
N ALA A 2 -18.45 6.69 -18.34
CA ALA A 2 -17.24 5.98 -17.94
C ALA A 2 -16.00 6.84 -18.20
N LEU A 3 -15.01 6.78 -17.29
CA LEU A 3 -13.75 7.51 -17.40
C LEU A 3 -12.84 6.82 -18.42
N LYS A 4 -12.28 7.56 -19.34
CA LYS A 4 -11.37 7.04 -20.36
C LYS A 4 -9.98 6.81 -19.76
N VAL A 5 -9.52 5.56 -19.79
CA VAL A 5 -8.29 5.12 -19.13
C VAL A 5 -7.25 4.65 -20.14
N GLY A 6 -6.02 5.11 -19.98
CA GLY A 6 -4.84 4.56 -20.63
C GLY A 6 -3.92 3.91 -19.60
N VAL A 7 -3.43 2.70 -19.88
CA VAL A 7 -2.50 2.00 -18.96
C VAL A 7 -1.10 1.98 -19.56
N VAL A 8 -0.09 2.40 -18.79
CA VAL A 8 1.32 2.42 -19.22
C VAL A 8 2.17 1.46 -18.41
N GLY A 9 2.93 0.59 -19.12
CA GLY A 9 3.74 -0.47 -18.53
C GLY A 9 3.04 -1.83 -18.56
N MET A 10 3.09 -2.56 -19.67
CA MET A 10 2.32 -3.80 -19.89
C MET A 10 3.06 -5.05 -19.42
N GLY A 11 3.67 -4.98 -18.23
CA GLY A 11 4.18 -6.15 -17.50
C GLY A 11 3.05 -6.97 -16.84
N GLY A 12 3.41 -7.82 -15.88
CA GLY A 12 2.42 -8.64 -15.15
C GLY A 12 1.36 -7.82 -14.41
N ILE A 13 1.79 -6.76 -13.73
CA ILE A 13 0.90 -5.87 -12.97
C ILE A 13 0.07 -5.01 -13.93
N GLY A 14 0.67 -4.42 -14.96
CA GLY A 14 -0.07 -3.61 -15.91
C GLY A 14 -1.16 -4.37 -16.66
N ASN A 15 -0.88 -5.64 -17.04
CA ASN A 15 -1.93 -6.51 -17.59
C ASN A 15 -3.07 -6.81 -16.60
N ARG A 16 -2.76 -6.88 -15.29
CA ARG A 16 -3.79 -7.02 -14.24
C ARG A 16 -4.63 -5.77 -14.14
N HIS A 17 -4.01 -4.58 -14.09
CA HIS A 17 -4.71 -3.30 -14.03
C HIS A 17 -5.59 -3.08 -15.27
N ALA A 18 -5.05 -3.33 -16.47
CA ALA A 18 -5.83 -3.25 -17.70
C ALA A 18 -7.06 -4.16 -17.69
N GLY A 19 -6.90 -5.39 -17.14
CA GLY A 19 -8.03 -6.30 -16.94
C GLY A 19 -9.08 -5.76 -15.99
N CYS A 20 -8.65 -5.17 -14.85
CA CYS A 20 -9.57 -4.55 -13.89
C CYS A 20 -10.33 -3.37 -14.52
N HIS A 21 -9.64 -2.49 -15.26
CA HIS A 21 -10.31 -1.38 -15.95
C HIS A 21 -11.28 -1.84 -17.05
N ALA A 22 -10.94 -2.91 -17.78
CA ALA A 22 -11.80 -3.45 -18.82
C ALA A 22 -13.09 -4.12 -18.27
N GLU A 23 -13.10 -4.52 -17.01
CA GLU A 23 -14.22 -5.17 -16.33
C GLU A 23 -15.03 -4.18 -15.45
N ASP A 24 -14.57 -2.95 -15.24
CA ASP A 24 -15.20 -1.96 -14.37
C ASP A 24 -16.15 -1.04 -15.14
N ASP A 25 -17.39 -0.95 -14.69
CA ASP A 25 -18.44 -0.13 -15.34
C ASP A 25 -18.13 1.39 -15.30
N LEU A 26 -17.23 1.85 -14.42
CA LEU A 26 -16.80 3.25 -14.34
C LEU A 26 -15.65 3.59 -15.29
N ALA A 27 -15.02 2.60 -15.92
CA ALA A 27 -13.88 2.77 -16.81
C ALA A 27 -14.19 2.40 -18.26
N ASP A 28 -13.61 3.15 -19.18
CA ASP A 28 -13.47 2.80 -20.59
C ASP A 28 -11.97 2.67 -20.89
N LEU A 29 -11.47 1.44 -20.94
CA LEU A 29 -10.07 1.17 -21.29
C LEU A 29 -9.85 1.47 -22.76
N VAL A 30 -9.22 2.61 -23.08
CA VAL A 30 -9.04 3.12 -24.44
C VAL A 30 -7.75 2.62 -25.09
N ALA A 31 -6.66 2.58 -24.31
CA ALA A 31 -5.34 2.31 -24.85
C ALA A 31 -4.41 1.69 -23.81
N VAL A 32 -3.39 0.98 -24.32
CA VAL A 32 -2.27 0.46 -23.55
C VAL A 32 -0.95 0.91 -24.15
N CYS A 33 0.06 1.14 -23.31
CA CYS A 33 1.36 1.62 -23.73
C CYS A 33 2.49 0.83 -23.07
N ASP A 34 3.48 0.45 -23.87
CA ASP A 34 4.75 -0.12 -23.36
C ASP A 34 5.87 0.19 -24.36
N VAL A 35 7.07 0.51 -23.85
CA VAL A 35 8.25 0.73 -24.69
C VAL A 35 8.69 -0.56 -25.41
N VAL A 36 8.30 -1.72 -24.89
CA VAL A 36 8.46 -3.02 -25.52
C VAL A 36 7.25 -3.28 -26.40
N LYS A 37 7.40 -3.11 -27.71
CA LYS A 37 6.30 -3.20 -28.68
C LYS A 37 5.49 -4.48 -28.55
N GLU A 38 6.15 -5.62 -28.44
CA GLU A 38 5.51 -6.93 -28.31
C GLU A 38 4.64 -7.05 -27.04
N SER A 39 4.97 -6.30 -26.00
CA SER A 39 4.17 -6.24 -24.76
C SER A 39 2.91 -5.40 -24.97
N ALA A 40 3.06 -4.23 -25.58
CA ALA A 40 1.94 -3.36 -25.94
C ALA A 40 0.96 -4.06 -26.90
N ASP A 41 1.48 -4.65 -27.97
CA ASP A 41 0.66 -5.33 -29.01
C ASP A 41 -0.14 -6.49 -28.42
N ARG A 42 0.50 -7.36 -27.61
CA ARG A 42 -0.21 -8.47 -26.95
C ARG A 42 -1.29 -8.03 -25.99
N ALA A 43 -1.04 -6.93 -25.25
CA ALA A 43 -2.03 -6.38 -24.34
C ALA A 43 -3.19 -5.74 -25.10
N ALA A 44 -2.90 -4.98 -26.15
CA ALA A 44 -3.90 -4.37 -27.03
C ALA A 44 -4.80 -5.42 -27.69
N GLU A 45 -4.22 -6.50 -28.22
CA GLU A 45 -4.98 -7.62 -28.78
C GLU A 45 -5.88 -8.29 -27.73
N ARG A 46 -5.35 -8.51 -26.51
CA ARG A 46 -6.11 -9.14 -25.41
C ARG A 46 -7.33 -8.34 -25.00
N HIS A 47 -7.21 -7.02 -24.92
CA HIS A 47 -8.27 -6.15 -24.43
C HIS A 47 -9.07 -5.46 -25.55
N GLY A 48 -8.69 -5.64 -26.82
CA GLY A 48 -9.37 -5.04 -27.96
C GLY A 48 -9.21 -3.52 -28.04
N VAL A 49 -8.07 -2.98 -27.59
CA VAL A 49 -7.77 -1.55 -27.50
C VAL A 49 -6.56 -1.16 -28.34
N LYS A 50 -6.23 0.14 -28.39
CA LYS A 50 -5.07 0.60 -29.15
C LYS A 50 -3.76 0.36 -28.43
N ALA A 51 -2.69 0.04 -29.17
CA ALA A 51 -1.32 -0.06 -28.68
C ALA A 51 -0.52 1.20 -28.96
N TYR A 52 0.21 1.67 -27.95
CA TYR A 52 1.18 2.76 -28.07
C TYR A 52 2.54 2.31 -27.56
N TYR A 53 3.61 2.95 -28.08
CA TYR A 53 5.00 2.59 -27.75
C TYR A 53 5.73 3.73 -27.03
N SER A 54 5.06 4.86 -26.84
CA SER A 54 5.45 5.95 -25.97
C SER A 54 4.20 6.57 -25.32
N LEU A 55 4.35 7.00 -24.07
CA LEU A 55 3.27 7.68 -23.34
C LEU A 55 2.87 8.99 -24.06
N LYS A 56 3.87 9.72 -24.57
CA LYS A 56 3.63 10.94 -25.33
C LYS A 56 2.68 10.72 -26.51
N ASP A 57 2.94 9.69 -27.33
CA ASP A 57 2.07 9.41 -28.48
C ASP A 57 0.65 9.02 -28.03
N MET A 58 0.52 8.29 -26.91
CA MET A 58 -0.79 7.96 -26.35
C MET A 58 -1.55 9.20 -25.89
N LEU A 59 -0.89 10.12 -25.18
CA LEU A 59 -1.48 11.35 -24.67
C LEU A 59 -1.85 12.34 -25.81
N GLU A 60 -1.09 12.35 -26.91
CA GLU A 60 -1.37 13.23 -28.08
C GLU A 60 -2.53 12.69 -28.94
N ASN A 61 -2.79 11.39 -28.96
CA ASN A 61 -3.77 10.77 -29.86
C ASN A 61 -5.04 10.28 -29.19
N GLU A 62 -5.06 10.16 -27.84
CA GLU A 62 -6.22 9.72 -27.08
C GLU A 62 -6.70 10.82 -26.11
N ASP A 63 -8.00 10.98 -26.05
CA ASP A 63 -8.64 11.85 -25.06
C ASP A 63 -8.88 11.06 -23.77
N LEU A 64 -7.87 11.02 -22.89
CA LEU A 64 -7.89 10.27 -21.64
C LEU A 64 -8.32 11.14 -20.45
N ASP A 65 -9.04 10.57 -19.50
CA ASP A 65 -9.31 11.17 -18.20
C ASP A 65 -8.22 10.74 -17.20
N ILE A 66 -7.80 9.48 -17.29
CA ILE A 66 -6.87 8.85 -16.35
C ILE A 66 -5.72 8.15 -17.11
N VAL A 67 -4.52 8.28 -16.58
CA VAL A 67 -3.38 7.41 -16.90
C VAL A 67 -3.07 6.53 -15.69
N ASP A 68 -3.07 5.22 -15.90
CA ASP A 68 -2.67 4.25 -14.89
C ASP A 68 -1.21 3.83 -15.14
N VAL A 69 -0.32 4.21 -14.21
CA VAL A 69 1.13 4.05 -14.32
C VAL A 69 1.55 2.77 -13.58
N THR A 70 1.91 1.74 -14.37
CA THR A 70 2.31 0.41 -13.88
C THR A 70 3.67 0.00 -14.42
N THR A 71 4.51 0.97 -14.76
CA THR A 71 5.85 0.74 -15.30
C THR A 71 6.73 -0.01 -14.31
N GLY A 72 7.27 -1.13 -14.75
CA GLY A 72 8.32 -1.84 -14.03
C GLY A 72 9.62 -1.07 -14.12
N GLY A 73 10.52 -1.41 -13.28
CA GLY A 73 11.85 -0.80 -13.32
C GLY A 73 12.79 -1.55 -12.43
N ASN A 74 13.77 -0.87 -11.92
CA ASN A 74 14.61 -1.37 -10.87
C ASN A 74 13.76 -1.60 -9.61
N GLU A 75 12.78 -2.51 -9.74
CA GLU A 75 12.10 -3.17 -8.64
C GLU A 75 11.63 -2.31 -7.48
N ASN A 76 11.70 -1.01 -7.58
CA ASN A 76 11.41 -0.09 -6.49
C ASN A 76 10.51 1.05 -6.92
N GLY A 77 9.86 0.91 -8.10
CA GLY A 77 9.08 1.98 -8.67
C GLY A 77 9.92 3.17 -9.14
N SER A 78 11.19 2.93 -9.47
CA SER A 78 12.10 4.00 -9.94
C SER A 78 11.74 4.55 -11.32
N TRP A 79 10.82 3.92 -12.03
CA TRP A 79 10.35 4.39 -13.33
C TRP A 79 8.90 4.87 -13.30
N HIS A 80 8.36 5.16 -12.13
CA HIS A 80 7.03 5.75 -12.01
C HIS A 80 7.06 7.26 -12.16
N TYR A 81 8.17 7.92 -11.82
CA TYR A 81 8.26 9.36 -11.75
C TYR A 81 8.00 10.03 -13.11
N GLU A 82 8.80 9.71 -14.13
CA GLU A 82 8.69 10.35 -15.44
C GLU A 82 7.29 10.18 -16.07
N PRO A 83 6.72 8.94 -16.16
CA PRO A 83 5.40 8.79 -16.77
C PRO A 83 4.28 9.44 -15.94
N THR A 84 4.40 9.48 -14.62
CA THR A 84 3.44 10.19 -13.77
C THR A 84 3.49 11.69 -14.03
N MET A 85 4.69 12.28 -14.05
CA MET A 85 4.86 13.71 -14.31
C MET A 85 4.40 14.10 -15.72
N GLU A 86 4.67 13.24 -16.72
CA GLU A 86 4.22 13.46 -18.09
C GLU A 86 2.68 13.45 -18.20
N ALA A 87 2.03 12.49 -17.54
CA ALA A 87 0.57 12.41 -17.50
C ALA A 87 -0.08 13.60 -16.78
N LEU A 88 0.46 13.98 -15.60
CA LEU A 88 0.00 15.15 -14.85
C LEU A 88 0.22 16.44 -15.63
N ALA A 89 1.35 16.61 -16.33
CA ALA A 89 1.62 17.78 -17.17
C ALA A 89 0.67 17.88 -18.38
N ALA A 90 0.15 16.73 -18.86
CA ALA A 90 -0.89 16.67 -19.87
C ALA A 90 -2.30 16.90 -19.31
N GLY A 91 -2.44 17.19 -18.01
CA GLY A 91 -3.73 17.45 -17.35
C GLY A 91 -4.56 16.20 -17.09
N ARG A 92 -3.91 15.03 -16.96
CA ARG A 92 -4.60 13.75 -16.69
C ARG A 92 -4.49 13.37 -15.23
N HIS A 93 -5.58 12.80 -14.68
CA HIS A 93 -5.52 12.15 -13.38
C HIS A 93 -4.62 10.91 -13.45
N VAL A 94 -3.98 10.56 -12.35
CA VAL A 94 -3.05 9.42 -12.35
C VAL A 94 -3.39 8.45 -11.21
N LEU A 95 -3.47 7.16 -11.57
CA LEU A 95 -3.32 6.05 -10.63
C LEU A 95 -1.92 5.49 -10.83
N CYS A 96 -1.11 5.45 -9.77
CA CYS A 96 0.28 5.00 -9.84
C CYS A 96 0.48 3.72 -9.02
N GLU A 97 1.24 2.77 -9.55
CA GLU A 97 1.70 1.64 -8.74
C GLU A 97 2.63 2.10 -7.60
N LYS A 98 2.68 1.28 -6.58
CA LYS A 98 3.54 1.54 -5.42
C LYS A 98 4.95 0.90 -5.62
N PRO A 99 5.96 1.49 -4.99
CA PRO A 99 5.95 2.81 -4.35
C PRO A 99 5.84 3.93 -5.40
N LEU A 100 5.43 5.13 -5.01
CA LEU A 100 5.41 6.26 -5.96
C LEU A 100 6.76 6.45 -6.65
N SER A 101 7.83 6.40 -5.87
CA SER A 101 9.22 6.31 -6.33
C SER A 101 10.08 5.62 -5.26
N ASN A 102 11.25 5.13 -5.64
CA ASN A 102 12.28 4.71 -4.71
C ASN A 102 13.21 5.89 -4.28
N ASP A 103 12.92 7.07 -4.76
CA ASP A 103 13.50 8.33 -4.34
C ASP A 103 12.43 9.19 -3.67
N ILE A 104 12.73 9.70 -2.48
CA ILE A 104 11.74 10.42 -1.68
C ILE A 104 11.44 11.81 -2.26
N ASP A 105 12.43 12.45 -2.87
CA ASP A 105 12.26 13.78 -3.44
C ASP A 105 11.42 13.73 -4.72
N GLU A 106 11.57 12.69 -5.54
CA GLU A 106 10.67 12.42 -6.67
C GLU A 106 9.22 12.20 -6.19
N ALA A 107 9.02 11.42 -5.13
CA ALA A 107 7.67 11.19 -4.60
C ALA A 107 7.03 12.49 -4.05
N ARG A 108 7.82 13.34 -3.40
CA ARG A 108 7.36 14.67 -2.94
C ARG A 108 6.97 15.56 -4.11
N ASP A 109 7.77 15.56 -5.17
CA ASP A 109 7.54 16.34 -6.38
C ASP A 109 6.24 15.92 -7.08
N MET A 110 6.02 14.61 -7.25
CA MET A 110 4.78 14.07 -7.83
C MET A 110 3.54 14.53 -7.06
N VAL A 111 3.57 14.45 -5.74
CA VAL A 111 2.43 14.85 -4.88
C VAL A 111 2.21 16.36 -4.92
N ALA A 112 3.28 17.15 -4.86
CA ALA A 112 3.20 18.61 -4.92
C ALA A 112 2.65 19.06 -6.28
N TYR A 113 3.16 18.51 -7.37
CA TYR A 113 2.74 18.86 -8.72
C TYR A 113 1.28 18.50 -9.00
N ALA A 114 0.84 17.30 -8.59
CA ALA A 114 -0.56 16.91 -8.71
C ALA A 114 -1.50 17.88 -7.96
N ALA A 115 -1.11 18.29 -6.75
CA ALA A 115 -1.86 19.30 -5.97
C ALA A 115 -1.89 20.67 -6.64
N GLU A 116 -0.76 21.12 -7.22
CA GLU A 116 -0.67 22.39 -7.95
C GLU A 116 -1.53 22.42 -9.20
N GLN A 117 -1.62 21.30 -9.91
CA GLN A 117 -2.42 21.17 -11.13
C GLN A 117 -3.90 20.85 -10.86
N ASN A 118 -4.31 20.73 -9.60
CA ASN A 118 -5.67 20.33 -9.23
C ASN A 118 -6.08 18.96 -9.78
N LEU A 119 -5.16 18.01 -9.83
CA LEU A 119 -5.37 16.66 -10.35
C LEU A 119 -5.37 15.61 -9.23
N TYR A 120 -6.09 14.51 -9.45
CA TYR A 120 -6.01 13.35 -8.58
C TYR A 120 -4.73 12.56 -8.88
N LEU A 121 -3.99 12.24 -7.83
CA LEU A 121 -2.92 11.27 -7.83
C LEU A 121 -3.27 10.21 -6.79
N GLY A 122 -3.69 9.02 -7.25
CA GLY A 122 -3.90 7.84 -6.42
C GLY A 122 -2.69 6.92 -6.45
N CYS A 123 -2.53 6.07 -5.43
CA CYS A 123 -1.51 5.04 -5.43
C CYS A 123 -2.12 3.66 -5.17
N ASN A 124 -1.60 2.61 -5.80
CA ASN A 124 -2.14 1.25 -5.64
C ASN A 124 -1.73 0.64 -4.28
N LEU A 125 -2.20 1.25 -3.19
CA LEU A 125 -2.06 0.76 -1.82
C LEU A 125 -3.19 -0.24 -1.50
N ASN A 126 -3.24 -1.34 -2.21
CA ASN A 126 -4.39 -2.23 -2.26
C ASN A 126 -4.63 -3.09 -1.00
N HIS A 127 -3.69 -3.17 -0.05
CA HIS A 127 -3.73 -4.10 1.08
C HIS A 127 -4.87 -3.84 2.10
N TYR A 128 -5.50 -2.70 2.07
CA TYR A 128 -6.67 -2.39 2.91
C TYR A 128 -7.97 -2.18 2.11
N PHE A 129 -7.99 -2.62 0.84
CA PHE A 129 -9.19 -2.67 0.01
C PHE A 129 -9.76 -4.09 -0.01
N SER A 130 -10.24 -4.51 1.16
CA SER A 130 -10.80 -5.84 1.40
C SER A 130 -12.00 -5.76 2.34
N GLN A 131 -12.92 -6.71 2.24
CA GLN A 131 -14.09 -6.77 3.12
C GLN A 131 -13.72 -6.79 4.62
N PRO A 132 -12.69 -7.51 5.10
CA PRO A 132 -12.25 -7.39 6.50
C PRO A 132 -11.76 -5.99 6.87
N ALA A 133 -11.08 -5.28 5.96
CA ALA A 133 -10.63 -3.91 6.22
C ALA A 133 -11.80 -2.92 6.27
N ASP A 134 -12.81 -3.07 5.40
CA ASP A 134 -14.03 -2.27 5.45
C ASP A 134 -14.74 -2.48 6.77
N LYS A 135 -14.86 -3.73 7.22
CA LYS A 135 -15.45 -4.07 8.51
C LYS A 135 -14.68 -3.49 9.70
N ALA A 136 -13.35 -3.46 9.63
CA ALA A 136 -12.53 -2.81 10.64
C ALA A 136 -12.81 -1.30 10.72
N ARG A 137 -12.93 -0.62 9.57
CA ARG A 137 -13.31 0.80 9.52
C ARG A 137 -14.71 1.05 10.11
N GLU A 138 -15.67 0.17 9.83
CA GLU A 138 -17.00 0.24 10.46
C GLU A 138 -16.89 0.15 11.99
N TYR A 139 -16.11 -0.80 12.54
CA TYR A 139 -15.92 -0.91 14.00
C TYR A 139 -15.28 0.33 14.61
N ILE A 140 -14.32 0.95 13.89
CA ILE A 140 -13.69 2.20 14.32
C ILE A 140 -14.72 3.35 14.27
N ALA A 141 -15.44 3.53 13.17
CA ALA A 141 -16.40 4.61 12.95
C ALA A 141 -17.58 4.53 13.93
N GLU A 142 -18.05 3.33 14.25
CA GLU A 142 -19.11 3.08 15.24
C GLU A 142 -18.63 3.24 16.68
N GLY A 143 -17.35 3.51 16.92
CA GLY A 143 -16.76 3.67 18.24
C GLY A 143 -16.64 2.36 19.03
N LYS A 144 -16.76 1.21 18.38
CA LYS A 144 -16.64 -0.11 19.01
C LYS A 144 -15.23 -0.40 19.50
N VAL A 145 -14.22 0.13 18.82
CA VAL A 145 -12.82 0.03 19.24
C VAL A 145 -12.52 0.99 20.39
N GLY A 146 -13.14 2.17 20.40
CA GLY A 146 -12.86 3.22 21.36
C GLY A 146 -11.58 3.97 21.05
N GLU A 147 -10.90 4.52 22.07
CA GLU A 147 -9.58 5.11 21.94
C GLU A 147 -8.56 4.02 21.64
N GLN A 148 -7.80 4.18 20.55
CA GLN A 148 -6.80 3.19 20.14
C GLN A 148 -5.58 3.23 21.06
N ILE A 149 -5.10 2.05 21.46
CA ILE A 149 -3.99 1.86 22.39
C ILE A 149 -2.76 1.35 21.65
N TYR A 150 -2.94 0.32 20.80
CA TYR A 150 -1.85 -0.21 19.99
C TYR A 150 -2.30 -0.78 18.65
N CYS A 151 -1.33 -0.87 17.73
CA CYS A 151 -1.45 -1.59 16.46
C CYS A 151 -0.27 -2.56 16.32
N ILE A 152 -0.55 -3.83 16.06
CA ILE A 152 0.48 -4.82 15.72
C ILE A 152 0.24 -5.29 14.30
N HIS A 153 1.21 -5.08 13.42
CA HIS A 153 1.13 -5.53 12.03
C HIS A 153 2.28 -6.47 11.70
N LYS A 154 1.93 -7.62 11.17
CA LYS A 154 2.88 -8.60 10.64
C LYS A 154 2.59 -8.84 9.18
N MET A 155 3.60 -8.74 8.32
CA MET A 155 3.45 -9.12 6.94
C MET A 155 4.74 -9.58 6.30
N GLY A 156 4.60 -10.38 5.25
CA GLY A 156 5.74 -10.85 4.47
C GLY A 156 5.40 -11.99 3.55
N PHE A 157 6.40 -12.47 2.86
CA PHE A 157 6.28 -13.58 1.93
C PHE A 157 6.77 -14.87 2.58
N ALA A 158 6.01 -15.94 2.40
CA ALA A 158 6.43 -17.26 2.82
C ALA A 158 7.71 -17.71 2.09
N GLY A 159 8.52 -18.50 2.77
CA GLY A 159 9.76 -19.05 2.22
C GLY A 159 10.52 -19.87 3.25
N GLY A 160 11.76 -19.53 3.47
CA GLY A 160 12.67 -20.15 4.40
C GLY A 160 13.89 -20.74 3.72
N GLU A 161 14.83 -21.23 4.50
CA GLU A 161 16.13 -21.74 4.05
C GLU A 161 16.00 -22.81 2.97
N ALA A 162 15.05 -23.74 3.13
CA ALA A 162 14.87 -24.86 2.21
C ALA A 162 14.40 -24.43 0.79
N THR A 163 13.75 -23.28 0.68
CA THR A 163 13.24 -22.74 -0.59
C THR A 163 14.03 -21.54 -1.09
N TYR A 164 14.98 -21.07 -0.29
CA TYR A 164 15.79 -19.91 -0.63
C TYR A 164 16.62 -20.13 -1.88
N LYS A 165 16.52 -19.17 -2.79
CA LYS A 165 17.36 -19.09 -3.99
C LYS A 165 18.10 -17.77 -3.95
N PRO A 166 19.44 -17.78 -3.97
CA PRO A 166 20.22 -16.54 -4.08
C PRO A 166 19.73 -15.72 -5.25
N SER A 167 19.65 -14.43 -5.08
CA SER A 167 19.25 -13.52 -6.13
C SER A 167 20.18 -13.67 -7.34
N LYS A 168 19.63 -13.84 -8.53
CA LYS A 168 20.36 -13.89 -9.79
C LYS A 168 20.58 -12.51 -10.40
N ALA A 169 19.98 -11.47 -9.82
CA ALA A 169 20.04 -10.12 -10.35
C ALA A 169 20.85 -9.19 -9.43
N PRO A 170 22.20 -9.14 -9.57
CA PRO A 170 23.05 -8.35 -8.67
C PRO A 170 22.73 -6.85 -8.63
N LYS A 171 22.09 -6.32 -9.69
CA LYS A 171 21.77 -4.89 -9.77
C LYS A 171 20.54 -4.48 -8.99
N THR A 172 19.63 -5.41 -8.75
CA THR A 172 18.34 -5.15 -8.13
C THR A 172 18.24 -5.76 -6.74
N TRP A 173 18.55 -7.03 -6.63
CA TRP A 173 18.50 -7.77 -5.36
C TRP A 173 19.80 -7.61 -4.53
N GLY A 174 20.84 -7.08 -5.11
CA GLY A 174 22.07 -6.70 -4.41
C GLY A 174 21.97 -5.39 -3.64
N HIS A 175 20.87 -4.65 -3.76
CA HIS A 175 20.67 -3.43 -3.00
C HIS A 175 20.15 -3.74 -1.59
N PRO A 176 20.82 -3.28 -0.51
CA PRO A 176 20.41 -3.63 0.87
C PRO A 176 18.96 -3.29 1.18
N TYR A 177 18.47 -2.16 0.72
CA TYR A 177 17.13 -1.65 1.01
C TYR A 177 16.06 -2.02 -0.03
N PHE A 178 16.33 -2.97 -0.91
CA PHE A 178 15.35 -3.38 -1.92
C PHE A 178 13.97 -3.70 -1.33
N HIS A 179 13.92 -4.64 -0.37
CA HIS A 179 12.66 -5.02 0.27
C HIS A 179 12.04 -3.84 1.04
N VAL A 180 12.85 -3.10 1.78
CA VAL A 180 12.40 -1.97 2.61
C VAL A 180 11.70 -0.92 1.76
N LYS A 181 12.37 -0.41 0.72
CA LYS A 181 11.83 0.66 -0.16
C LYS A 181 10.64 0.20 -1.00
N ALA A 182 10.71 -1.01 -1.55
CA ALA A 182 9.64 -1.52 -2.42
C ALA A 182 8.39 -1.98 -1.67
N PHE A 183 8.51 -2.29 -0.38
CA PHE A 183 7.47 -3.06 0.29
C PHE A 183 6.89 -2.43 1.56
N LEU A 184 7.65 -1.66 2.33
CA LEU A 184 7.15 -1.09 3.58
C LEU A 184 6.05 -0.04 3.38
N THR A 185 5.87 0.46 2.16
CA THR A 185 4.73 1.33 1.83
C THR A 185 3.38 0.67 2.11
N HIS A 186 3.25 -0.65 1.88
CA HIS A 186 2.02 -1.37 2.20
C HIS A 186 1.72 -1.40 3.70
N PRO A 187 2.61 -1.95 4.58
CA PRO A 187 2.26 -2.03 5.99
C PRO A 187 2.12 -0.66 6.65
N PHE A 188 2.95 0.31 6.28
CA PHE A 188 2.79 1.65 6.84
C PHE A 188 1.48 2.32 6.42
N SER A 189 1.03 2.11 5.18
CA SER A 189 -0.26 2.64 4.74
C SER A 189 -1.43 1.99 5.48
N VAL A 190 -1.37 0.67 5.73
CA VAL A 190 -2.39 -0.05 6.52
C VAL A 190 -2.44 0.47 7.96
N MET A 191 -1.28 0.60 8.61
CA MET A 191 -1.21 1.12 9.97
C MET A 191 -1.74 2.55 10.05
N ARG A 192 -1.44 3.39 9.05
CA ARG A 192 -1.95 4.75 8.96
C ARG A 192 -3.44 4.81 8.70
N ASP A 193 -3.99 3.95 7.86
CA ASP A 193 -5.42 3.87 7.56
C ASP A 193 -6.25 3.60 8.82
N PHE A 194 -5.79 2.69 9.68
CA PHE A 194 -6.50 2.34 10.90
C PHE A 194 -6.18 3.23 12.10
N CYS A 195 -4.97 3.76 12.23
CA CYS A 195 -4.50 4.41 13.44
C CYS A 195 -4.06 5.87 13.28
N GLY A 196 -4.12 6.41 12.07
CA GLY A 196 -3.72 7.79 11.78
C GLY A 196 -2.22 7.97 11.59
N ASN A 197 -1.76 9.22 11.61
CA ASN A 197 -0.38 9.57 11.28
C ASN A 197 0.63 9.02 12.29
N ILE A 198 1.78 8.59 11.76
CA ILE A 198 2.93 8.15 12.55
C ILE A 198 3.84 9.38 12.79
N THR A 199 4.16 9.62 14.05
CA THR A 199 4.99 10.76 14.48
C THR A 199 6.43 10.39 14.80
N HIS A 200 6.68 9.13 15.15
CA HIS A 200 8.02 8.62 15.46
C HIS A 200 8.20 7.20 15.00
N VAL A 201 9.41 6.88 14.53
CA VAL A 201 9.81 5.57 14.06
C VAL A 201 11.13 5.15 14.69
N GLN A 202 11.23 3.91 15.14
CA GLN A 202 12.47 3.27 15.58
C GLN A 202 12.57 1.90 14.90
N ALA A 203 13.71 1.57 14.30
CA ALA A 203 13.83 0.37 13.48
C ALA A 203 15.12 -0.40 13.73
N PHE A 204 14.99 -1.73 13.68
CA PHE A 204 16.07 -2.70 13.62
C PHE A 204 15.89 -3.57 12.38
N PHE A 205 16.90 -3.58 11.52
CA PHE A 205 16.89 -4.34 10.29
C PHE A 205 17.99 -5.39 10.30
N ASP A 206 17.72 -6.55 9.72
CA ASP A 206 18.71 -7.60 9.54
C ASP A 206 18.27 -8.59 8.43
N ARG A 207 18.95 -9.70 8.37
CA ARG A 207 18.69 -10.86 7.53
C ARG A 207 19.14 -12.13 8.23
N PRO A 208 18.46 -13.27 8.01
CA PRO A 208 18.86 -14.55 8.58
C PRO A 208 20.25 -15.00 8.16
N SER A 209 20.86 -15.87 8.97
CA SER A 209 22.23 -16.36 8.74
C SER A 209 22.40 -17.03 7.39
N PHE A 210 21.42 -17.78 6.88
CA PHE A 210 21.51 -18.44 5.58
C PHE A 210 21.61 -17.44 4.42
N ARG A 211 20.96 -16.27 4.52
CA ARG A 211 21.12 -15.18 3.54
C ARG A 211 22.50 -14.55 3.62
N LYS A 212 23.00 -14.29 4.83
CA LYS A 212 24.34 -13.76 5.06
C LYS A 212 25.41 -14.68 4.49
N GLN A 213 25.28 -15.98 4.72
CA GLN A 213 26.21 -17.00 4.19
C GLN A 213 26.18 -17.10 2.66
N ALA A 214 25.02 -16.89 2.05
CA ALA A 214 24.87 -16.86 0.59
C ALA A 214 25.36 -15.55 -0.06
N GLY A 215 25.82 -14.57 0.74
CA GLY A 215 26.27 -13.27 0.22
C GLY A 215 25.11 -12.36 -0.24
N ASP A 216 23.88 -12.67 0.14
CA ASP A 216 22.73 -11.84 -0.17
C ASP A 216 22.79 -10.55 0.65
N LEU A 217 22.76 -9.40 -0.02
CA LEU A 217 22.82 -8.08 0.62
C LEU A 217 21.45 -7.56 1.06
N MET A 218 20.37 -8.12 0.52
CA MET A 218 19.01 -7.62 0.80
C MET A 218 18.63 -7.80 2.28
N ILE A 219 18.31 -6.71 2.94
CA ILE A 219 17.71 -6.71 4.27
C ILE A 219 16.30 -7.25 4.15
N SER A 220 16.05 -8.42 4.72
CA SER A 220 14.80 -9.15 4.56
C SER A 220 13.96 -9.24 5.82
N LEU A 221 14.50 -8.82 6.97
CA LEU A 221 13.82 -8.83 8.26
C LEU A 221 13.83 -7.43 8.87
N ASN A 222 12.65 -6.91 9.15
CA ASN A 222 12.46 -5.56 9.64
C ASN A 222 11.57 -5.58 10.90
N SER A 223 12.10 -5.10 12.01
CA SER A 223 11.42 -4.93 13.30
C SER A 223 11.32 -3.43 13.55
N ILE A 224 10.10 -2.89 13.59
CA ILE A 224 9.89 -1.44 13.59
C ILE A 224 8.86 -1.09 14.66
N HIS A 225 9.22 -0.15 15.52
CA HIS A 225 8.32 0.47 16.48
C HIS A 225 7.89 1.84 15.98
N VAL A 226 6.62 2.19 16.19
CA VAL A 226 6.08 3.50 15.81
C VAL A 226 5.24 4.10 16.93
N ARG A 227 5.13 5.42 16.93
CA ARG A 227 4.16 6.17 17.74
C ARG A 227 3.22 6.91 16.81
N PHE A 228 1.94 6.77 17.06
CA PHE A 228 0.91 7.52 16.35
C PHE A 228 0.66 8.89 16.96
N GLU A 229 0.06 9.78 16.20
CA GLU A 229 -0.32 11.14 16.65
C GLU A 229 -1.31 11.10 17.82
N SER A 230 -2.19 10.11 17.86
CA SER A 230 -3.12 9.83 18.96
C SER A 230 -2.43 9.48 20.28
N GLY A 231 -1.14 9.15 20.26
CA GLY A 231 -0.39 8.60 21.39
C GLY A 231 -0.37 7.07 21.44
N ALA A 232 -1.15 6.39 20.60
CA ALA A 232 -1.09 4.93 20.45
C ALA A 232 0.30 4.50 19.97
N MET A 233 0.66 3.24 20.26
CA MET A 233 1.93 2.65 19.84
C MET A 233 1.71 1.58 18.78
N GLY A 234 2.67 1.41 17.89
CA GLY A 234 2.62 0.36 16.88
C GLY A 234 3.89 -0.48 16.80
N TYR A 235 3.72 -1.71 16.36
CA TYR A 235 4.81 -2.62 16.04
C TYR A 235 4.57 -3.25 14.68
N LEU A 236 5.58 -3.17 13.82
CA LEU A 236 5.57 -3.79 12.50
C LEU A 236 6.69 -4.82 12.41
N LEU A 237 6.34 -6.05 12.10
CA LEU A 237 7.27 -7.09 11.69
C LEU A 237 7.09 -7.37 10.20
N SER A 238 8.05 -6.96 9.38
CA SER A 238 8.07 -7.23 7.95
C SER A 238 9.22 -8.16 7.59
N GLN A 239 8.97 -9.10 6.66
CA GLN A 239 9.99 -10.04 6.20
C GLN A 239 9.78 -10.43 4.73
N ARG A 240 10.83 -10.97 4.09
CA ARG A 240 10.76 -11.43 2.72
C ARG A 240 11.36 -12.82 2.52
N GLY A 241 10.50 -13.83 2.48
CA GLY A 241 10.90 -15.21 2.22
C GLY A 241 11.63 -15.89 3.38
N ASP A 242 11.35 -15.46 4.60
CA ASP A 242 11.92 -16.01 5.83
C ASP A 242 10.81 -16.73 6.61
N ALA A 243 10.51 -17.94 6.29
CA ALA A 243 9.51 -18.88 6.82
C ALA A 243 8.71 -18.43 8.07
N THR A 244 7.84 -17.45 7.94
CA THR A 244 7.05 -16.95 9.05
C THR A 244 5.56 -17.15 8.80
N PHE A 245 5.02 -18.17 9.44
CA PHE A 245 3.59 -18.40 9.57
C PHE A 245 3.17 -18.24 11.04
N GLY A 246 1.93 -18.43 11.33
CA GLY A 246 1.34 -18.16 12.64
C GLY A 246 0.98 -16.68 12.81
N LEU A 247 0.39 -16.30 13.94
CA LEU A 247 -0.09 -14.94 14.21
C LEU A 247 -0.88 -14.32 13.04
N GLY A 248 -1.91 -15.05 12.54
CA GLY A 248 -2.76 -14.57 11.46
C GLY A 248 -2.22 -14.74 10.03
N GLY A 249 -1.28 -15.69 9.81
CA GLY A 249 -0.81 -16.06 8.48
C GLY A 249 0.34 -15.21 7.96
N TRP A 250 0.40 -15.02 6.64
CA TRP A 250 1.44 -14.22 5.99
C TRP A 250 1.24 -12.71 6.19
N TRP A 251 0.02 -12.31 6.48
CA TRP A 251 -0.39 -10.93 6.72
C TRP A 251 -1.42 -10.88 7.83
N SER A 252 -1.18 -10.08 8.86
CA SER A 252 -2.15 -9.83 9.92
C SER A 252 -1.98 -8.44 10.49
N VAL A 253 -3.08 -7.81 10.86
CA VAL A 253 -3.07 -6.57 11.62
C VAL A 253 -4.06 -6.66 12.77
N GLU A 254 -3.60 -6.33 13.97
CA GLU A 254 -4.40 -6.22 15.18
C GLU A 254 -4.39 -4.78 15.67
N VAL A 255 -5.57 -4.24 15.94
CA VAL A 255 -5.74 -2.92 16.55
C VAL A 255 -6.57 -3.07 17.81
N ALA A 256 -5.98 -2.68 18.94
CA ALA A 256 -6.64 -2.71 20.24
C ALA A 256 -6.97 -1.30 20.71
N GLY A 257 -8.13 -1.17 21.30
CA GLY A 257 -8.61 0.06 21.91
C GLY A 257 -9.30 -0.15 23.24
N THR A 258 -9.81 0.92 23.82
CA THR A 258 -10.42 0.91 25.15
C THR A 258 -11.78 0.19 25.22
N ARG A 259 -12.40 -0.10 24.08
CA ARG A 259 -13.74 -0.74 23.99
C ARG A 259 -13.75 -2.05 23.23
N GLY A 260 -12.70 -2.36 22.49
CA GLY A 260 -12.60 -3.59 21.72
C GLY A 260 -11.30 -3.69 20.96
N THR A 261 -11.05 -4.88 20.45
CA THR A 261 -9.89 -5.22 19.64
C THR A 261 -10.34 -5.95 18.40
N PHE A 262 -9.80 -5.62 17.25
CA PHE A 262 -9.97 -6.45 16.06
C PHE A 262 -8.65 -6.99 15.56
N CYS A 263 -8.71 -8.15 14.90
CA CYS A 263 -7.60 -8.72 14.16
C CYS A 263 -8.05 -9.15 12.77
N ILE A 264 -7.35 -8.69 11.73
CA ILE A 264 -7.53 -9.17 10.35
C ILE A 264 -6.45 -10.21 10.07
N GLU A 265 -6.82 -11.33 9.47
CA GLU A 265 -5.93 -12.42 9.11
C GLU A 265 -5.90 -12.63 7.60
N ASN A 266 -4.71 -12.94 7.06
CA ASN A 266 -4.45 -13.17 5.64
C ASN A 266 -4.98 -12.06 4.69
N CYS A 267 -5.07 -10.82 5.19
CA CYS A 267 -5.47 -9.63 4.44
C CYS A 267 -6.93 -9.60 3.99
N VAL A 268 -7.43 -10.65 3.37
CA VAL A 268 -8.76 -10.71 2.74
C VAL A 268 -9.70 -11.75 3.36
N GLU A 269 -9.16 -12.64 4.22
CA GLU A 269 -9.92 -13.83 4.59
C GLU A 269 -10.87 -13.60 5.75
N LYS A 270 -10.37 -13.01 6.84
CA LYS A 270 -11.13 -13.01 8.09
C LYS A 270 -10.85 -11.80 8.96
N ILE A 271 -11.88 -11.31 9.63
CA ILE A 271 -11.74 -10.39 10.75
C ILE A 271 -12.39 -10.98 12.00
N THR A 272 -11.69 -10.89 13.12
CA THR A 272 -12.19 -11.25 14.44
C THR A 272 -12.24 -9.99 15.30
N PHE A 273 -13.37 -9.75 15.95
CA PHE A 273 -13.55 -8.63 16.86
C PHE A 273 -13.86 -9.14 18.25
N TRP A 274 -13.12 -8.68 19.26
CA TRP A 274 -13.37 -8.92 20.67
C TRP A 274 -13.86 -7.62 21.32
N PRO A 275 -15.13 -7.55 21.77
CA PRO A 275 -15.59 -6.42 22.57
C PRO A 275 -14.84 -6.36 23.90
N ALA A 276 -14.72 -5.19 24.51
CA ALA A 276 -14.14 -5.08 25.85
C ALA A 276 -14.92 -5.94 26.85
N PRO A 277 -14.23 -6.55 27.84
CA PRO A 277 -14.90 -7.27 28.90
C PRO A 277 -15.93 -6.39 29.59
N GLY A 278 -17.15 -6.93 29.79
CA GLY A 278 -18.17 -6.26 30.58
C GLY A 278 -17.79 -6.21 32.05
N THR A 279 -18.68 -5.61 32.85
CA THR A 279 -18.53 -5.52 34.32
C THR A 279 -18.80 -6.83 35.08
N ALA A 280 -18.82 -7.99 34.36
CA ALA A 280 -19.03 -9.27 35.00
C ALA A 280 -17.92 -9.54 36.04
N PRO A 281 -18.26 -10.04 37.23
CA PRO A 281 -17.27 -10.33 38.26
C PRO A 281 -16.25 -11.37 37.75
N MET A 282 -14.98 -11.10 37.99
CA MET A 282 -13.89 -12.01 37.65
C MET A 282 -13.93 -13.26 38.57
N PRO A 283 -13.60 -14.45 38.04
CA PRO A 283 -13.32 -15.60 38.88
C PRO A 283 -12.24 -15.28 39.92
N GLU A 284 -12.42 -15.70 41.17
CA GLU A 284 -11.54 -15.36 42.31
C GLU A 284 -10.06 -15.68 42.12
N ASN A 285 -9.72 -16.54 41.17
CA ASN A 285 -8.36 -17.00 40.88
C ASN A 285 -7.79 -16.47 39.55
N MET A 286 -8.45 -15.54 38.87
CA MET A 286 -7.96 -14.94 37.63
C MET A 286 -7.72 -13.45 37.83
N SER A 287 -6.50 -13.00 37.58
CA SER A 287 -6.15 -11.58 37.61
C SER A 287 -6.60 -10.82 36.36
N HIS A 288 -7.21 -11.51 35.38
CA HIS A 288 -7.63 -10.97 34.10
C HIS A 288 -9.07 -11.36 33.84
N GLY A 289 -9.86 -10.46 33.29
CA GLY A 289 -11.26 -10.72 32.91
C GLY A 289 -11.38 -11.89 31.96
N ALA A 290 -12.50 -12.60 31.99
CA ALA A 290 -12.80 -13.56 30.95
C ALA A 290 -12.85 -12.82 29.60
N ALA A 291 -12.14 -13.33 28.61
CA ALA A 291 -12.27 -12.80 27.25
C ALA A 291 -13.73 -12.98 26.81
N PRO A 292 -14.40 -11.94 26.30
CA PRO A 292 -15.72 -12.09 25.74
C PRO A 292 -15.66 -12.99 24.49
N ASP A 293 -16.79 -13.58 24.14
CA ASP A 293 -16.88 -14.36 22.90
C ASP A 293 -16.58 -13.44 21.69
N PRO A 294 -15.66 -13.85 20.80
CA PRO A 294 -15.33 -13.06 19.64
C PRO A 294 -16.46 -13.08 18.61
N ILE A 295 -16.59 -11.99 17.87
CA ILE A 295 -17.38 -11.90 16.65
C ILE A 295 -16.44 -12.18 15.49
N VAL A 296 -16.71 -13.22 14.71
CA VAL A 296 -15.88 -13.63 13.57
C VAL A 296 -16.67 -13.40 12.30
N ASP A 297 -16.05 -12.69 11.36
CA ASP A 297 -16.57 -12.52 10.00
C ASP A 297 -15.52 -13.11 9.03
N ASP A 298 -15.89 -14.17 8.32
CA ASP A 298 -15.11 -14.81 7.29
C ASP A 298 -15.65 -14.31 5.94
N SER A 299 -14.79 -13.66 5.16
CA SER A 299 -15.19 -13.08 3.87
C SER A 299 -15.53 -14.13 2.80
N GLY A 300 -15.11 -15.38 3.01
CA GLY A 300 -15.16 -16.41 1.97
C GLY A 300 -14.20 -16.17 0.80
N ILE A 301 -13.30 -15.17 0.90
CA ILE A 301 -12.34 -14.78 -0.13
C ILE A 301 -10.95 -15.21 0.32
N ALA A 302 -10.31 -16.11 -0.41
CA ALA A 302 -8.93 -16.53 -0.16
C ALA A 302 -7.92 -15.89 -1.13
N ASP A 303 -8.40 -15.31 -2.25
CA ASP A 303 -7.53 -14.70 -3.26
C ASP A 303 -7.22 -13.23 -2.94
N PHE A 304 -5.99 -12.98 -2.54
CA PHE A 304 -5.46 -11.62 -2.39
C PHE A 304 -5.59 -10.77 -3.66
N GLY A 305 -5.64 -11.41 -4.84
CA GLY A 305 -5.84 -10.71 -6.11
C GLY A 305 -7.12 -9.87 -6.17
N SER A 306 -8.13 -10.18 -5.36
CA SER A 306 -9.37 -9.41 -5.25
C SER A 306 -9.18 -7.96 -4.77
N THR A 307 -8.07 -7.65 -4.11
CA THR A 307 -7.78 -6.29 -3.65
C THR A 307 -7.49 -5.31 -4.79
N PHE A 308 -7.05 -5.80 -5.95
CA PHE A 308 -6.74 -4.96 -7.11
C PHE A 308 -7.99 -4.32 -7.72
N PRO A 309 -9.01 -5.09 -8.15
CA PRO A 309 -10.23 -4.48 -8.66
C PRO A 309 -10.90 -3.57 -7.62
N ASN A 310 -10.93 -3.94 -6.35
CA ASN A 310 -11.51 -3.09 -5.30
C ASN A 310 -10.78 -1.74 -5.20
N ARG A 311 -9.45 -1.74 -5.25
CA ARG A 311 -8.65 -0.50 -5.18
C ARG A 311 -8.83 0.37 -6.42
N ILE A 312 -8.82 -0.25 -7.61
CA ILE A 312 -9.00 0.46 -8.87
C ILE A 312 -10.40 1.05 -8.94
N HIS A 313 -11.44 0.27 -8.62
CA HIS A 313 -12.83 0.75 -8.55
C HIS A 313 -12.98 1.94 -7.59
N ALA A 314 -12.39 1.86 -6.39
CA ALA A 314 -12.44 2.95 -5.43
C ALA A 314 -11.83 4.26 -5.97
N PHE A 315 -10.76 4.19 -6.77
CA PHE A 315 -10.18 5.37 -7.40
C PHE A 315 -11.09 5.95 -8.49
N LEU A 316 -11.65 5.08 -9.34
CA LEU A 316 -12.60 5.48 -10.38
C LEU A 316 -13.85 6.14 -9.78
N GLU A 317 -14.36 5.56 -8.68
CA GLU A 317 -15.51 6.09 -7.95
C GLU A 317 -15.22 7.47 -7.36
N ASP A 318 -14.07 7.64 -6.69
CA ASP A 318 -13.65 8.92 -6.12
C ASP A 318 -13.51 10.02 -7.18
N VAL A 319 -12.89 9.70 -8.33
CA VAL A 319 -12.76 10.63 -9.46
C VAL A 319 -14.13 10.96 -10.06
N THR A 320 -14.98 9.95 -10.28
CA THR A 320 -16.34 10.14 -10.84
C THR A 320 -17.21 11.01 -9.95
N ASN A 321 -17.10 10.83 -8.63
CA ASN A 321 -17.88 11.59 -7.65
C ASN A 321 -17.28 12.98 -7.36
N GLY A 322 -16.07 13.27 -7.86
CA GLY A 322 -15.41 14.56 -7.64
C GLY A 322 -15.13 14.81 -6.16
N VAL A 323 -14.69 13.77 -5.40
CA VAL A 323 -14.41 13.93 -3.97
C VAL A 323 -13.31 14.96 -3.75
N PRO A 324 -13.31 15.71 -2.63
CA PRO A 324 -12.20 16.56 -2.26
C PRO A 324 -10.87 15.77 -2.27
N ARG A 325 -9.79 16.35 -2.75
CA ARG A 325 -8.50 15.64 -2.89
C ARG A 325 -7.96 15.10 -1.57
N GLU A 326 -8.25 15.78 -0.47
CA GLU A 326 -7.93 15.34 0.88
C GLU A 326 -8.74 14.12 1.35
N GLU A 327 -9.83 13.78 0.66
CA GLU A 327 -10.69 12.63 0.91
C GLU A 327 -10.44 11.48 -0.08
N LEU A 328 -9.54 11.67 -1.07
CA LEU A 328 -9.18 10.63 -2.02
C LEU A 328 -8.59 9.42 -1.30
N ARG A 329 -9.24 8.27 -1.45
CA ARG A 329 -8.79 7.01 -0.82
C ARG A 329 -7.48 6.53 -1.44
N ALA A 330 -6.51 6.16 -0.61
CA ALA A 330 -5.16 5.75 -1.03
C ALA A 330 -4.51 6.76 -1.99
N SER A 331 -4.55 8.02 -1.61
CA SER A 331 -4.00 9.14 -2.38
C SER A 331 -2.47 9.06 -2.51
N GLY A 332 -1.92 9.86 -3.42
CA GLY A 332 -0.47 10.10 -3.47
C GLY A 332 0.08 10.63 -2.15
N HIS A 333 -0.72 11.41 -1.41
CA HIS A 333 -0.35 11.90 -0.08
C HIS A 333 -0.25 10.76 0.95
N ASP A 334 -1.15 9.76 0.91
CA ASP A 334 -1.07 8.56 1.75
C ASP A 334 0.16 7.73 1.41
N ALA A 335 0.48 7.61 0.13
CA ALA A 335 1.66 6.89 -0.34
C ALA A 335 2.96 7.62 0.04
N LEU A 336 2.99 8.95 -0.06
CA LEU A 336 4.12 9.76 0.40
C LEU A 336 4.31 9.62 1.92
N ALA A 337 3.23 9.62 2.72
CA ALA A 337 3.31 9.37 4.14
C ALA A 337 4.01 8.04 4.44
N ALA A 338 3.58 6.97 3.78
CA ALA A 338 4.19 5.64 3.95
C ALA A 338 5.66 5.61 3.52
N LEU A 339 6.04 6.38 2.51
CA LEU A 339 7.44 6.55 2.11
C LEU A 339 8.25 7.34 3.15
N GLU A 340 7.74 8.43 3.69
CA GLU A 340 8.42 9.20 4.75
C GLU A 340 8.67 8.32 6.00
N TYR A 341 7.70 7.46 6.35
CA TYR A 341 7.90 6.49 7.44
C TYR A 341 8.95 5.44 7.09
N THR A 342 9.02 5.03 5.83
CA THR A 342 10.05 4.10 5.34
C THR A 342 11.45 4.72 5.42
N TRP A 343 11.60 5.97 5.00
CA TRP A 343 12.88 6.69 5.09
C TRP A 343 13.28 6.94 6.55
N ALA A 344 12.34 7.31 7.43
CA ALA A 344 12.60 7.42 8.86
C ALA A 344 13.05 6.08 9.48
N ALA A 345 12.50 4.95 9.01
CA ALA A 345 12.94 3.62 9.46
C ALA A 345 14.36 3.29 8.98
N ILE A 346 14.73 3.66 7.74
CA ILE A 346 16.09 3.51 7.23
C ILE A 346 17.07 4.38 8.04
N GLU A 347 16.74 5.65 8.25
CA GLU A 347 17.54 6.57 9.05
C GLU A 347 17.74 6.07 10.47
N SER A 348 16.68 5.59 11.11
CA SER A 348 16.76 4.98 12.44
C SER A 348 17.75 3.81 12.47
N TYR A 349 17.63 2.91 11.53
CA TYR A 349 18.53 1.75 11.43
C TYR A 349 19.99 2.16 11.20
N GLU A 350 20.26 3.06 10.25
CA GLU A 350 21.61 3.53 9.92
C GLU A 350 22.29 4.25 11.09
N ASN A 351 21.51 4.85 11.98
CA ASN A 351 21.97 5.52 13.19
C ASN A 351 21.87 4.64 14.47
N GLY A 352 21.83 3.31 14.31
CA GLY A 352 21.90 2.37 15.44
C GLY A 352 20.58 2.17 16.19
N GLY A 353 19.45 2.42 15.53
CA GLY A 353 18.13 2.21 16.11
C GLY A 353 17.63 3.39 16.94
N VAL A 354 18.05 4.61 16.62
CA VAL A 354 17.55 5.82 17.28
C VAL A 354 16.12 6.13 16.89
N LEU A 355 15.41 6.88 17.74
CA LEU A 355 14.09 7.37 17.44
C LEU A 355 14.17 8.51 16.42
N VAL A 356 13.42 8.41 15.33
CA VAL A 356 13.38 9.39 14.24
C VAL A 356 11.97 9.94 14.09
N THR A 357 11.85 11.25 13.84
CA THR A 357 10.61 11.91 13.44
C THR A 357 10.57 11.95 11.92
N PRO A 358 9.54 11.34 11.26
CA PRO A 358 9.36 11.45 9.82
C PRO A 358 9.23 12.92 9.39
N ASN A 359 9.63 13.23 8.17
CA ASN A 359 9.41 14.56 7.61
C ASN A 359 7.91 14.89 7.54
N PRO A 360 7.55 16.17 7.76
CA PRO A 360 6.18 16.61 7.66
C PRO A 360 5.67 16.47 6.21
N LEU A 361 4.43 16.04 6.09
CA LEU A 361 3.78 15.95 4.78
C LEU A 361 3.44 17.34 4.24
N PRO A 362 3.51 17.55 2.92
CA PRO A 362 3.06 18.79 2.32
C PRO A 362 1.58 19.00 2.61
N LEU A 363 1.18 20.24 2.90
CA LEU A 363 -0.22 20.58 3.00
C LEU A 363 -0.86 20.46 1.61
N LEU A 364 -1.93 19.69 1.51
CA LEU A 364 -2.80 19.73 0.34
C LEU A 364 -3.42 21.13 0.30
N LYS A 365 -3.24 21.86 -0.81
CA LYS A 365 -3.94 23.14 -1.00
C LYS A 365 -5.44 22.85 -0.99
N ARG A 366 -6.14 23.37 0.00
CA ARG A 366 -7.59 23.43 -0.08
C ARG A 366 -7.91 24.41 -1.21
N ASP A 367 -8.77 24.01 -2.15
CA ASP A 367 -9.37 24.99 -3.04
C ASP A 367 -10.03 26.05 -2.17
N PRO A 368 -9.79 27.35 -2.41
CA PRO A 368 -10.60 28.36 -1.78
C PRO A 368 -12.04 28.03 -2.16
N MET A 369 -12.87 27.68 -1.18
CA MET A 369 -14.29 27.51 -1.41
C MET A 369 -14.79 28.75 -2.12
N THR A 370 -15.15 28.58 -3.37
CA THR A 370 -15.87 29.60 -4.17
C THR A 370 -17.26 29.83 -3.60
#